data_3ca68461871e6915185cc98957c00834
#
_entry.id   3ca68461871e6915185cc98957c00834
#
_cell.length_a   1.000
_cell.length_b   1.000
_cell.length_c   1.000
_cell.angle_alpha   90.00
_cell.angle_beta   90.00
_cell.angle_gamma   90.00
#
_symmetry.space_group_name_H-M   'P 1'
#
loop_
_entity.id
_entity.type
_entity.pdbx_description
1 polymer ?
#
loop_
_entity_poly.entity_id
_entity_poly.type
_entity_poly.pdbx_seq_one_letter_code
_entity_poly.pdbx_strand_id
1 'polypeptide(L)'
;MIIDELKYKILQQFGFPPTQEQAHALEVFAEFLTDRDPHAVMILRGSAGTGKTTLSGAIVRTLKEIRQKVMLLAPTGRAAKVFSLNSGSPAYTIHRRIYREKSFSGVEGQFNLNDNLYTDTLFMVDEASMIANMGLGGMSFGSGCLLDDLVHFVYQGRNDRLLLIGDKAQLPPVGEEESPALHAAMLEGYGLKVYECDLNEVLRQSEESGILYNATMIRQMITHDDITQLPKIHFAGYSDIKQMPGAELIESLAYSYHHVGLDDTIVVTLSNKRANIFNQGIRNMVLDREEELSQGDILMIVKNNYYWMEEERKSNNKLQSNEIPAFLANGDRAKVLKVRRRIDLYGFRFATLLLQFPDYDNYELEATVLLDTLTSEAPALTHEQQEQLFHQIEEDYQDIPLKTDRMKAIRQNQFFNALQVKFAYAVTCHKAQGGQWAHVYVDQGYMTDDMLNPDYIHWLYTAFTRATEMLYLVNWPETQTVQC
;
A
#
# COMPACT_ATOMS: atom_id res chain seq x y z
N MET A 1 -29.57 -12.37 -21.79
CA MET A 1 -29.24 -11.51 -22.97
C MET A 1 -28.21 -10.40 -22.57
N ILE A 2 -28.54 -9.46 -21.70
CA ILE A 2 -27.56 -8.39 -21.28
C ILE A 2 -26.35 -8.98 -20.52
N ILE A 3 -26.61 -9.91 -19.62
CA ILE A 3 -25.56 -10.61 -18.81
C ILE A 3 -24.58 -11.36 -19.72
N ASP A 4 -25.12 -12.14 -20.67
CA ASP A 4 -24.29 -12.94 -21.60
C ASP A 4 -23.46 -12.05 -22.53
N GLU A 5 -24.05 -10.95 -23.01
CA GLU A 5 -23.32 -9.98 -23.85
C GLU A 5 -22.20 -9.29 -23.10
N LEU A 6 -22.42 -8.89 -21.85
CA LEU A 6 -21.38 -8.28 -21.00
C LEU A 6 -20.26 -9.28 -20.73
N LYS A 7 -20.60 -10.50 -20.32
CA LYS A 7 -19.65 -11.59 -20.10
C LYS A 7 -18.81 -11.85 -21.36
N TYR A 8 -19.44 -11.96 -22.52
CA TYR A 8 -18.75 -12.17 -23.79
C TYR A 8 -17.73 -11.05 -24.10
N LYS A 9 -18.12 -9.78 -23.93
CA LYS A 9 -17.23 -8.64 -24.16
C LYS A 9 -16.05 -8.63 -23.19
N ILE A 10 -16.27 -8.96 -21.91
CA ILE A 10 -15.18 -9.05 -20.94
C ILE A 10 -14.20 -10.17 -21.32
N LEU A 11 -14.70 -11.32 -21.76
CA LEU A 11 -13.86 -12.45 -22.21
C LEU A 11 -13.01 -12.10 -23.42
N GLN A 12 -13.55 -11.29 -24.36
CA GLN A 12 -12.76 -10.78 -25.49
C GLN A 12 -11.60 -9.88 -25.01
N GLN A 13 -11.85 -9.01 -24.03
CA GLN A 13 -10.82 -8.14 -23.44
C GLN A 13 -9.85 -8.90 -22.52
N PHE A 14 -10.26 -10.04 -21.97
CA PHE A 14 -9.45 -10.89 -21.12
C PHE A 14 -8.34 -11.59 -21.93
N GLY A 15 -8.67 -12.04 -23.14
CA GLY A 15 -7.70 -12.58 -24.11
C GLY A 15 -7.18 -13.98 -23.81
N PHE A 16 -7.66 -14.64 -22.75
CA PHE A 16 -7.30 -16.01 -22.37
C PHE A 16 -8.56 -16.83 -22.12
N PRO A 17 -8.50 -18.18 -22.25
CA PRO A 17 -9.60 -19.02 -21.78
C PRO A 17 -9.71 -18.89 -20.24
N PRO A 18 -10.89 -18.53 -19.72
CA PRO A 18 -11.08 -18.37 -18.28
C PRO A 18 -11.08 -19.75 -17.61
N THR A 19 -10.64 -19.79 -16.34
CA THR A 19 -10.90 -20.92 -15.46
C THR A 19 -12.40 -21.00 -15.12
N GLN A 20 -12.84 -22.11 -14.50
CA GLN A 20 -14.25 -22.23 -14.09
C GLN A 20 -14.64 -21.15 -13.08
N GLU A 21 -13.77 -20.88 -12.11
CA GLU A 21 -14.00 -19.84 -11.09
C GLU A 21 -13.99 -18.44 -11.70
N GLN A 22 -13.10 -18.16 -12.66
CA GLN A 22 -13.08 -16.87 -13.37
C GLN A 22 -14.35 -16.68 -14.22
N ALA A 23 -14.82 -17.73 -14.91
CA ALA A 23 -16.07 -17.67 -15.67
C ALA A 23 -17.28 -17.42 -14.77
N HIS A 24 -17.32 -18.07 -13.60
CA HIS A 24 -18.36 -17.84 -12.59
C HIS A 24 -18.28 -16.42 -12.01
N ALA A 25 -17.08 -15.93 -11.70
CA ALA A 25 -16.90 -14.56 -11.22
C ALA A 25 -17.41 -13.50 -12.19
N LEU A 26 -17.23 -13.73 -13.51
CA LEU A 26 -17.78 -12.84 -14.54
C LEU A 26 -19.32 -12.91 -14.62
N GLU A 27 -19.92 -14.06 -14.34
CA GLU A 27 -21.37 -14.21 -14.27
C GLU A 27 -21.95 -13.45 -13.07
N VAL A 28 -21.38 -13.67 -11.87
CA VAL A 28 -21.74 -12.94 -10.65
C VAL A 28 -21.53 -11.42 -10.82
N PHE A 29 -20.44 -11.01 -11.46
CA PHE A 29 -20.18 -9.61 -11.75
C PHE A 29 -21.25 -9.00 -12.68
N ALA A 30 -21.66 -9.72 -13.71
CA ALA A 30 -22.69 -9.24 -14.64
C ALA A 30 -24.06 -9.16 -13.95
N GLU A 31 -24.41 -10.10 -13.08
CA GLU A 31 -25.60 -10.04 -12.23
C GLU A 31 -25.56 -8.84 -11.29
N PHE A 32 -24.46 -8.66 -10.58
CA PHE A 32 -24.22 -7.52 -9.68
C PHE A 32 -24.39 -6.18 -10.41
N LEU A 33 -23.73 -6.02 -11.56
CA LEU A 33 -23.76 -4.76 -12.30
C LEU A 33 -25.14 -4.42 -12.84
N THR A 34 -25.96 -5.42 -13.19
CA THR A 34 -27.31 -5.27 -13.76
C THR A 34 -28.41 -5.33 -12.70
N ASP A 35 -28.10 -5.55 -11.43
CA ASP A 35 -29.09 -5.55 -10.36
C ASP A 35 -29.79 -4.18 -10.27
N ARG A 36 -31.06 -4.19 -9.93
CA ARG A 36 -31.86 -2.97 -9.72
C ARG A 36 -31.74 -2.41 -8.32
N ASP A 37 -31.19 -3.20 -7.40
CA ASP A 37 -30.95 -2.74 -6.02
C ASP A 37 -29.82 -1.70 -6.01
N PRO A 38 -30.09 -0.45 -5.60
CA PRO A 38 -29.06 0.57 -5.53
C PRO A 38 -28.01 0.31 -4.43
N HIS A 39 -28.27 -0.61 -3.50
CA HIS A 39 -27.39 -0.97 -2.40
C HIS A 39 -26.63 -2.30 -2.64
N ALA A 40 -26.47 -2.69 -3.90
CA ALA A 40 -25.68 -3.86 -4.25
C ALA A 40 -24.16 -3.56 -4.14
N VAL A 41 -23.42 -4.47 -3.49
CA VAL A 41 -21.95 -4.49 -3.38
C VAL A 41 -21.43 -5.83 -3.86
N MET A 42 -20.24 -5.88 -4.45
CA MET A 42 -19.59 -7.14 -4.79
C MET A 42 -18.22 -7.25 -4.13
N ILE A 43 -17.92 -8.44 -3.63
CA ILE A 43 -16.58 -8.85 -3.15
C ILE A 43 -16.01 -9.86 -4.13
N LEU A 44 -14.86 -9.55 -4.70
CA LEU A 44 -14.05 -10.49 -5.49
C LEU A 44 -12.79 -10.83 -4.72
N ARG A 45 -12.77 -11.99 -4.09
CA ARG A 45 -11.59 -12.49 -3.38
C ARG A 45 -10.80 -13.41 -4.30
N GLY A 46 -9.49 -13.41 -4.11
CA GLY A 46 -8.63 -14.36 -4.81
C GLY A 46 -7.21 -14.30 -4.31
N SER A 47 -6.51 -15.41 -4.36
CA SER A 47 -5.12 -15.53 -3.97
C SER A 47 -4.15 -15.07 -5.07
N ALA A 48 -2.87 -15.04 -4.74
CA ALA A 48 -1.81 -14.80 -5.72
C ALA A 48 -1.88 -15.84 -6.85
N GLY A 49 -1.64 -15.42 -8.09
CA GLY A 49 -1.64 -16.31 -9.25
C GLY A 49 -3.02 -16.73 -9.78
N THR A 50 -4.15 -16.26 -9.21
CA THR A 50 -5.51 -16.60 -9.70
C THR A 50 -6.02 -15.68 -10.81
N GLY A 51 -5.22 -14.68 -11.21
CA GLY A 51 -5.54 -13.78 -12.32
C GLY A 51 -6.49 -12.63 -11.97
N LYS A 52 -6.68 -12.29 -10.68
CA LYS A 52 -7.51 -11.14 -10.24
C LYS A 52 -7.21 -9.86 -11.01
N THR A 53 -5.95 -9.49 -11.09
CA THR A 53 -5.48 -8.26 -11.71
C THR A 53 -5.80 -8.22 -13.20
N THR A 54 -5.57 -9.33 -13.91
CA THR A 54 -5.87 -9.47 -15.33
C THR A 54 -7.38 -9.39 -15.59
N LEU A 55 -8.17 -10.07 -14.74
CA LEU A 55 -9.63 -10.08 -14.82
C LEU A 55 -10.20 -8.68 -14.56
N SER A 56 -9.73 -8.00 -13.53
CA SER A 56 -10.12 -6.63 -13.19
C SER A 56 -9.77 -5.65 -14.32
N GLY A 57 -8.59 -5.79 -14.92
CA GLY A 57 -8.19 -5.00 -16.08
C GLY A 57 -9.10 -5.21 -17.28
N ALA A 58 -9.50 -6.46 -17.57
CA ALA A 58 -10.45 -6.77 -18.64
C ALA A 58 -11.84 -6.17 -18.38
N ILE A 59 -12.32 -6.26 -17.13
CA ILE A 59 -13.57 -5.60 -16.71
C ILE A 59 -13.51 -4.10 -16.98
N VAL A 60 -12.46 -3.43 -16.52
CA VAL A 60 -12.30 -1.97 -16.69
C VAL A 60 -12.28 -1.57 -18.17
N ARG A 61 -11.51 -2.28 -19.01
CA ARG A 61 -11.46 -2.00 -20.45
C ARG A 61 -12.82 -2.16 -21.12
N THR A 62 -13.56 -3.23 -20.78
CA THR A 62 -14.91 -3.47 -21.29
C THR A 62 -15.88 -2.38 -20.85
N LEU A 63 -15.89 -2.02 -19.58
CA LEU A 63 -16.78 -0.98 -19.05
C LEU A 63 -16.56 0.37 -19.72
N LYS A 64 -15.29 0.72 -19.99
CA LYS A 64 -14.97 1.92 -20.79
C LYS A 64 -15.52 1.86 -22.21
N GLU A 65 -15.38 0.73 -22.88
CA GLU A 65 -15.88 0.53 -24.23
C GLU A 65 -17.41 0.75 -24.32
N ILE A 66 -18.15 0.24 -23.33
CA ILE A 66 -19.61 0.44 -23.24
C ILE A 66 -20.01 1.77 -22.58
N ARG A 67 -19.03 2.64 -22.28
CA ARG A 67 -19.21 3.97 -21.65
C ARG A 67 -19.84 3.92 -20.25
N GLN A 68 -19.67 2.81 -19.53
CA GLN A 68 -19.98 2.75 -18.10
C GLN A 68 -18.94 3.55 -17.32
N LYS A 69 -19.39 4.43 -16.43
CA LYS A 69 -18.49 5.19 -15.57
C LYS A 69 -17.83 4.26 -14.53
N VAL A 70 -16.53 4.37 -14.42
CA VAL A 70 -15.73 3.58 -13.47
C VAL A 70 -14.75 4.51 -12.71
N MET A 71 -14.66 4.34 -11.41
CA MET A 71 -13.68 4.99 -10.55
C MET A 71 -12.79 3.92 -9.93
N LEU A 72 -11.48 3.98 -10.23
CA LEU A 72 -10.52 3.01 -9.72
C LEU A 72 -9.84 3.56 -8.47
N LEU A 73 -9.87 2.79 -7.40
CA LEU A 73 -9.33 3.16 -6.10
C LEU A 73 -8.41 2.07 -5.54
N ALA A 74 -7.49 2.48 -4.67
CA ALA A 74 -6.67 1.58 -3.88
C ALA A 74 -6.30 2.22 -2.52
N PRO A 75 -5.92 1.45 -1.50
CA PRO A 75 -5.55 1.99 -0.19
C PRO A 75 -4.27 2.84 -0.19
N THR A 76 -3.30 2.50 -1.04
CA THR A 76 -1.97 3.16 -1.12
C THR A 76 -1.67 3.71 -2.51
N GLY A 77 -0.72 4.67 -2.60
CA GLY A 77 -0.25 5.23 -3.87
C GLY A 77 0.35 4.16 -4.79
N ARG A 78 1.15 3.25 -4.23
CA ARG A 78 1.77 2.14 -4.99
C ARG A 78 0.71 1.18 -5.56
N ALA A 79 -0.26 0.76 -4.77
CA ALA A 79 -1.36 -0.08 -5.23
C ALA A 79 -2.19 0.62 -6.32
N ALA A 80 -2.48 1.91 -6.16
CA ALA A 80 -3.17 2.70 -7.17
C ALA A 80 -2.39 2.74 -8.50
N LYS A 81 -1.06 2.92 -8.44
CA LYS A 81 -0.21 2.88 -9.63
C LYS A 81 -0.24 1.52 -10.33
N VAL A 82 -0.09 0.43 -9.58
CA VAL A 82 -0.16 -0.94 -10.12
C VAL A 82 -1.53 -1.18 -10.77
N PHE A 83 -2.61 -0.77 -10.11
CA PHE A 83 -3.96 -0.90 -10.65
C PHE A 83 -4.16 -0.07 -11.93
N SER A 84 -3.61 1.16 -11.95
CA SER A 84 -3.63 2.03 -13.14
C SER A 84 -2.92 1.40 -14.33
N LEU A 85 -1.72 0.86 -14.14
CA LEU A 85 -0.93 0.21 -15.20
C LEU A 85 -1.65 -1.02 -15.77
N ASN A 86 -2.20 -1.88 -14.90
CA ASN A 86 -2.84 -3.12 -15.32
C ASN A 86 -4.21 -2.88 -16.01
N SER A 87 -4.93 -1.84 -15.62
CA SER A 87 -6.25 -1.51 -16.19
C SER A 87 -6.19 -0.59 -17.41
N GLY A 88 -5.06 0.10 -17.62
CA GLY A 88 -4.92 1.17 -18.62
C GLY A 88 -5.80 2.37 -18.30
N SER A 89 -6.06 2.66 -17.03
CA SER A 89 -6.98 3.71 -16.57
C SER A 89 -6.45 4.36 -15.29
N PRO A 90 -6.61 5.68 -15.11
CA PRO A 90 -6.16 6.33 -13.89
C PRO A 90 -6.82 5.72 -12.65
N ALA A 91 -6.02 5.35 -11.66
CA ALA A 91 -6.46 4.93 -10.34
C ALA A 91 -5.94 5.90 -9.28
N TYR A 92 -6.67 6.02 -8.16
CA TYR A 92 -6.37 6.98 -7.12
C TYR A 92 -6.38 6.30 -5.75
N THR A 93 -5.75 6.92 -4.75
CA THR A 93 -5.94 6.43 -3.39
C THR A 93 -7.36 6.74 -2.90
N ILE A 94 -7.91 5.84 -2.07
CA ILE A 94 -9.23 6.03 -1.43
C ILE A 94 -9.26 7.40 -0.75
N HIS A 95 -8.28 7.69 0.09
CA HIS A 95 -8.19 8.95 0.84
C HIS A 95 -8.27 10.18 -0.07
N ARG A 96 -7.61 10.16 -1.23
CA ARG A 96 -7.63 11.28 -2.18
C ARG A 96 -9.02 11.56 -2.74
N ARG A 97 -9.89 10.55 -2.85
CA ARG A 97 -11.19 10.67 -3.49
C ARG A 97 -12.32 10.96 -2.52
N ILE A 98 -12.30 10.31 -1.36
CA ILE A 98 -13.42 10.39 -0.44
C ILE A 98 -13.29 11.50 0.61
N TYR A 99 -12.08 12.03 0.84
CA TYR A 99 -11.88 13.07 1.84
C TYR A 99 -11.56 14.44 1.23
N ARG A 100 -12.04 15.49 1.91
CA ARG A 100 -11.65 16.86 1.68
C ARG A 100 -11.13 17.48 2.98
N GLU A 101 -10.21 18.39 2.84
CA GLU A 101 -9.69 19.13 3.98
C GLU A 101 -10.76 20.01 4.60
N LYS A 102 -10.90 19.95 5.92
CA LYS A 102 -11.70 20.87 6.71
C LYS A 102 -10.79 21.96 7.27
N SER A 103 -11.32 23.16 7.49
CA SER A 103 -10.63 24.20 8.23
C SER A 103 -10.18 23.68 9.61
N PHE A 104 -8.91 23.87 9.90
CA PHE A 104 -8.20 23.28 11.03
C PHE A 104 -8.72 23.65 12.41
N SER A 105 -8.84 22.67 13.30
CA SER A 105 -8.93 22.85 14.74
C SER A 105 -8.03 21.81 15.44
N GLY A 106 -6.88 22.22 15.98
CA GLY A 106 -5.96 21.32 16.72
C GLY A 106 -4.58 21.13 16.07
N VAL A 107 -3.75 20.26 16.61
CA VAL A 107 -2.38 19.95 16.16
C VAL A 107 -2.38 19.11 14.86
N GLU A 108 -3.46 18.40 14.56
CA GLU A 108 -3.65 17.59 13.37
C GLU A 108 -4.74 18.15 12.46
N GLY A 109 -4.53 18.08 11.14
CA GLY A 109 -5.54 18.41 10.14
C GLY A 109 -6.73 17.46 10.25
N GLN A 110 -7.95 18.00 10.32
CA GLN A 110 -9.17 17.20 10.25
C GLN A 110 -9.66 17.16 8.80
N PHE A 111 -9.92 15.98 8.30
CA PHE A 111 -10.49 15.75 6.98
C PHE A 111 -11.91 15.23 7.12
N ASN A 112 -12.83 15.89 6.44
CA ASN A 112 -14.22 15.45 6.37
C ASN A 112 -14.40 14.58 5.15
N LEU A 113 -15.40 13.71 5.23
CA LEU A 113 -15.91 13.02 4.07
C LEU A 113 -16.35 14.05 3.01
N ASN A 114 -15.99 13.83 1.77
CA ASN A 114 -16.41 14.66 0.64
C ASN A 114 -17.85 14.34 0.25
N ASP A 115 -18.54 15.29 -0.40
CA ASP A 115 -19.83 15.00 -1.00
C ASP A 115 -19.62 14.16 -2.26
N ASN A 116 -20.34 13.05 -2.40
CA ASN A 116 -20.30 12.24 -3.60
C ASN A 116 -21.18 12.88 -4.69
N LEU A 117 -20.53 13.45 -5.70
CA LEU A 117 -21.19 14.04 -6.87
C LEU A 117 -21.23 13.08 -8.08
N TYR A 118 -20.81 11.83 -7.91
CA TYR A 118 -20.85 10.82 -8.95
C TYR A 118 -22.27 10.27 -9.14
N THR A 119 -22.54 9.79 -10.34
CA THR A 119 -23.82 9.16 -10.69
C THR A 119 -23.55 8.01 -11.63
N ASP A 120 -24.25 6.90 -11.44
CA ASP A 120 -24.15 5.69 -12.28
C ASP A 120 -22.72 5.19 -12.42
N THR A 121 -21.95 5.26 -11.32
CA THR A 121 -20.51 4.98 -11.30
C THR A 121 -20.23 3.69 -10.54
N LEU A 122 -19.41 2.83 -11.12
CA LEU A 122 -18.83 1.69 -10.42
C LEU A 122 -17.51 2.10 -9.79
N PHE A 123 -17.45 2.08 -8.46
CA PHE A 123 -16.21 2.21 -7.70
C PHE A 123 -15.57 0.83 -7.56
N MET A 124 -14.39 0.67 -8.13
CA MET A 124 -13.60 -0.56 -8.01
C MET A 124 -12.41 -0.30 -7.11
N VAL A 125 -12.29 -1.05 -6.03
CA VAL A 125 -11.21 -0.93 -5.04
C VAL A 125 -10.35 -2.17 -5.09
N ASP A 126 -9.10 -2.04 -5.50
CA ASP A 126 -8.09 -3.11 -5.43
C ASP A 126 -7.35 -3.07 -4.09
N GLU A 127 -6.76 -4.20 -3.69
CA GLU A 127 -6.09 -4.39 -2.39
C GLU A 127 -7.00 -4.05 -1.19
N ALA A 128 -8.29 -4.40 -1.28
CA ALA A 128 -9.27 -4.11 -0.26
C ALA A 128 -8.97 -4.80 1.09
N SER A 129 -8.08 -5.81 1.11
CA SER A 129 -7.58 -6.45 2.34
C SER A 129 -6.92 -5.48 3.32
N MET A 130 -6.44 -4.33 2.83
CA MET A 130 -5.79 -3.29 3.65
C MET A 130 -6.78 -2.27 4.25
N ILE A 131 -8.07 -2.34 3.95
CA ILE A 131 -9.05 -1.36 4.41
C ILE A 131 -9.46 -1.69 5.84
N ALA A 132 -9.09 -0.81 6.79
CA ALA A 132 -9.43 -0.95 8.19
C ALA A 132 -10.84 -0.45 8.50
N ASN A 133 -11.47 -1.07 9.50
CA ASN A 133 -12.72 -0.61 10.09
C ASN A 133 -12.57 -0.17 11.56
N MET A 134 -11.40 -0.34 12.16
CA MET A 134 -11.09 0.18 13.49
C MET A 134 -10.28 1.47 13.39
N GLY A 135 -10.69 2.51 14.11
CA GLY A 135 -9.96 3.75 14.24
C GLY A 135 -8.73 3.57 15.12
N LEU A 136 -7.56 3.41 14.52
CA LEU A 136 -6.28 3.39 15.24
C LEU A 136 -5.90 4.83 15.64
N GLY A 137 -6.44 5.31 16.77
CA GLY A 137 -5.95 6.44 17.54
C GLY A 137 -5.65 7.72 16.76
N GLY A 138 -6.67 8.54 16.51
CA GLY A 138 -6.58 9.89 15.95
C GLY A 138 -7.66 10.11 14.88
N MET A 139 -8.69 10.90 15.20
CA MET A 139 -9.76 11.26 14.25
C MET A 139 -9.26 12.26 13.21
N SER A 140 -8.22 11.94 12.45
CA SER A 140 -7.71 12.83 11.41
C SER A 140 -8.58 12.79 10.14
N PHE A 141 -9.27 11.65 9.89
CA PHE A 141 -10.07 11.43 8.69
C PHE A 141 -11.49 10.98 9.07
N GLY A 142 -12.50 11.68 8.57
CA GLY A 142 -13.91 11.30 8.62
C GLY A 142 -14.36 10.76 9.99
N SER A 143 -14.88 9.54 10.00
CA SER A 143 -15.26 8.80 11.21
C SER A 143 -14.06 8.17 11.95
N GLY A 144 -12.90 8.10 11.29
CA GLY A 144 -11.73 7.31 11.72
C GLY A 144 -11.75 5.86 11.23
N CYS A 145 -12.83 5.41 10.60
CA CYS A 145 -13.02 4.07 10.06
C CYS A 145 -13.09 4.13 8.52
N LEU A 146 -12.04 3.70 7.84
CA LEU A 146 -11.93 3.88 6.40
C LEU A 146 -13.01 3.12 5.61
N LEU A 147 -13.38 1.91 6.07
CA LEU A 147 -14.44 1.13 5.43
C LEU A 147 -15.80 1.81 5.57
N ASP A 148 -16.12 2.29 6.77
CA ASP A 148 -17.36 3.02 7.05
C ASP A 148 -17.49 4.26 6.16
N ASP A 149 -16.43 5.07 6.11
CA ASP A 149 -16.37 6.27 5.29
C ASP A 149 -16.48 5.97 3.78
N LEU A 150 -15.82 4.89 3.31
CA LEU A 150 -15.89 4.48 1.91
C LEU A 150 -17.31 4.04 1.51
N VAL A 151 -17.93 3.18 2.32
CA VAL A 151 -19.31 2.72 2.10
C VAL A 151 -20.26 3.91 2.09
N HIS A 152 -20.15 4.77 3.10
CA HIS A 152 -21.00 5.95 3.23
C HIS A 152 -20.82 6.89 2.02
N PHE A 153 -19.60 7.17 1.60
CA PHE A 153 -19.30 7.98 0.42
C PHE A 153 -19.93 7.41 -0.85
N VAL A 154 -19.71 6.13 -1.15
CA VAL A 154 -20.21 5.52 -2.39
C VAL A 154 -21.73 5.56 -2.44
N TYR A 155 -22.42 5.14 -1.37
CA TYR A 155 -23.87 5.02 -1.37
C TYR A 155 -24.62 6.33 -1.06
N GLN A 156 -23.93 7.43 -0.82
CA GLN A 156 -24.50 8.78 -0.93
C GLN A 156 -24.75 9.20 -2.38
N GLY A 157 -24.01 8.62 -3.33
CA GLY A 157 -24.17 8.88 -4.75
C GLY A 157 -25.46 8.28 -5.32
N ARG A 158 -25.80 8.72 -6.52
CA ARG A 158 -27.00 8.24 -7.20
C ARG A 158 -26.68 7.03 -8.08
N ASN A 159 -27.19 5.85 -7.70
CA ASN A 159 -26.99 4.58 -8.44
C ASN A 159 -25.51 4.22 -8.61
N ASP A 160 -24.69 4.56 -7.62
CA ASP A 160 -23.28 4.17 -7.55
C ASP A 160 -23.17 2.77 -6.93
N ARG A 161 -22.12 2.06 -7.27
CA ARG A 161 -21.87 0.67 -6.83
C ARG A 161 -20.45 0.51 -6.38
N LEU A 162 -20.19 -0.46 -5.50
CA LEU A 162 -18.87 -0.78 -4.96
C LEU A 162 -18.49 -2.21 -5.31
N LEU A 163 -17.29 -2.38 -5.88
CA LEU A 163 -16.63 -3.67 -6.06
C LEU A 163 -15.33 -3.66 -5.26
N LEU A 164 -15.21 -4.55 -4.30
CA LEU A 164 -14.03 -4.73 -3.44
C LEU A 164 -13.25 -5.95 -3.92
N ILE A 165 -11.98 -5.76 -4.24
CA ILE A 165 -11.08 -6.79 -4.76
C ILE A 165 -9.94 -6.97 -3.79
N GLY A 166 -9.63 -8.20 -3.37
CA GLY A 166 -8.56 -8.43 -2.41
C GLY A 166 -8.24 -9.91 -2.19
N ASP A 167 -7.38 -10.14 -1.22
CA ASP A 167 -6.90 -11.47 -0.86
C ASP A 167 -6.95 -11.64 0.67
N LYS A 168 -7.80 -12.55 1.14
CA LYS A 168 -7.96 -12.84 2.58
C LYS A 168 -6.72 -13.46 3.24
N ALA A 169 -5.84 -14.06 2.44
CA ALA A 169 -4.62 -14.69 2.97
C ALA A 169 -3.51 -13.66 3.23
N GLN A 170 -3.61 -12.45 2.66
CA GLN A 170 -2.69 -11.36 2.99
C GLN A 170 -2.89 -10.86 4.41
N LEU A 171 -1.90 -10.11 4.91
CA LEU A 171 -1.99 -9.44 6.21
C LEU A 171 -3.26 -8.59 6.30
N PRO A 172 -4.06 -8.75 7.35
CA PRO A 172 -5.17 -7.84 7.63
C PRO A 172 -4.65 -6.46 8.05
N PRO A 173 -5.52 -5.45 8.15
CA PRO A 173 -5.15 -4.16 8.68
C PRO A 173 -4.60 -4.27 10.12
N VAL A 174 -3.69 -3.37 10.47
CA VAL A 174 -3.08 -3.39 11.80
C VAL A 174 -4.14 -3.28 12.90
N GLY A 175 -4.13 -4.25 13.83
CA GLY A 175 -5.08 -4.31 14.94
C GLY A 175 -6.38 -5.06 14.64
N GLU A 176 -6.53 -5.61 13.46
CA GLU A 176 -7.66 -6.44 13.06
C GLU A 176 -7.21 -7.88 12.79
N GLU A 177 -8.02 -8.86 13.15
CA GLU A 177 -7.72 -10.29 12.94
C GLU A 177 -8.02 -10.73 11.50
N GLU A 178 -8.98 -10.07 10.85
CA GLU A 178 -9.40 -10.32 9.47
C GLU A 178 -9.57 -9.02 8.70
N SER A 179 -9.65 -9.11 7.37
CA SER A 179 -9.90 -7.96 6.49
C SER A 179 -11.39 -7.63 6.44
N PRO A 180 -11.89 -6.58 7.14
CA PRO A 180 -13.33 -6.32 7.26
C PRO A 180 -14.00 -6.02 5.91
N ALA A 181 -13.29 -5.39 4.98
CA ALA A 181 -13.80 -5.08 3.65
C ALA A 181 -14.04 -6.34 2.77
N LEU A 182 -13.45 -7.48 3.13
CA LEU A 182 -13.62 -8.74 2.41
C LEU A 182 -14.59 -9.71 3.13
N HIS A 183 -15.31 -9.23 4.13
CA HIS A 183 -16.24 -10.03 4.93
C HIS A 183 -17.69 -9.67 4.57
N ALA A 184 -18.45 -10.64 4.03
CA ALA A 184 -19.83 -10.39 3.58
C ALA A 184 -20.72 -9.88 4.72
N ALA A 185 -20.66 -10.53 5.90
CA ALA A 185 -21.47 -10.13 7.06
C ALA A 185 -21.19 -8.68 7.53
N MET A 186 -19.97 -8.19 7.36
CA MET A 186 -19.64 -6.79 7.67
C MET A 186 -20.38 -5.84 6.73
N LEU A 187 -20.40 -6.14 5.43
CA LEU A 187 -21.08 -5.31 4.43
C LEU A 187 -22.61 -5.41 4.52
N GLU A 188 -23.12 -6.59 4.84
CA GLU A 188 -24.54 -6.79 5.14
C GLU A 188 -24.99 -5.95 6.36
N GLY A 189 -24.10 -5.76 7.34
CA GLY A 189 -24.31 -4.89 8.49
C GLY A 189 -24.60 -3.43 8.13
N TYR A 190 -24.12 -2.95 6.98
CA TYR A 190 -24.47 -1.64 6.39
C TYR A 190 -25.79 -1.65 5.62
N GLY A 191 -26.52 -2.76 5.60
CA GLY A 191 -27.76 -2.92 4.82
C GLY A 191 -27.52 -3.13 3.32
N LEU A 192 -26.33 -3.58 2.93
CA LEU A 192 -25.97 -3.83 1.54
C LEU A 192 -26.32 -5.25 1.10
N LYS A 193 -26.74 -5.41 -0.15
CA LYS A 193 -26.91 -6.69 -0.80
C LYS A 193 -25.57 -7.15 -1.34
N VAL A 194 -25.00 -8.21 -0.75
CA VAL A 194 -23.65 -8.67 -1.07
C VAL A 194 -23.68 -9.74 -2.16
N TYR A 195 -22.89 -9.53 -3.19
CA TYR A 195 -22.46 -10.52 -4.17
C TYR A 195 -21.01 -10.91 -3.84
N GLU A 196 -20.71 -12.20 -3.81
CA GLU A 196 -19.34 -12.63 -3.51
C GLU A 196 -18.86 -13.73 -4.42
N CYS A 197 -17.57 -13.70 -4.71
CA CYS A 197 -16.91 -14.72 -5.50
C CYS A 197 -15.47 -14.93 -5.05
N ASP A 198 -15.03 -16.18 -5.02
CA ASP A 198 -13.69 -16.59 -4.64
C ASP A 198 -12.95 -17.19 -5.84
N LEU A 199 -11.72 -16.72 -6.07
CA LEU A 199 -10.79 -17.27 -7.06
C LEU A 199 -9.67 -18.02 -6.31
N ASN A 200 -9.73 -19.33 -6.30
CA ASN A 200 -8.77 -20.20 -5.62
C ASN A 200 -7.91 -21.00 -6.59
N GLU A 201 -8.39 -21.16 -7.82
CA GLU A 201 -7.73 -21.92 -8.86
C GLU A 201 -6.50 -21.16 -9.38
N VAL A 202 -5.32 -21.69 -9.08
CA VAL A 202 -4.04 -21.13 -9.52
C VAL A 202 -3.79 -21.52 -10.97
N LEU A 203 -3.43 -20.56 -11.83
CA LEU A 203 -3.25 -20.80 -13.25
C LEU A 203 -2.08 -21.78 -13.52
N ARG A 204 -2.20 -22.65 -14.52
CA ARG A 204 -1.20 -23.69 -14.86
C ARG A 204 0.21 -23.16 -15.10
N GLN A 205 0.38 -21.93 -15.55
CA GLN A 205 1.70 -21.26 -15.68
C GLN A 205 2.43 -21.07 -14.35
N SER A 206 1.74 -21.25 -13.23
CA SER A 206 2.30 -21.16 -11.89
C SER A 206 2.89 -22.49 -11.39
N GLU A 207 2.69 -23.61 -12.06
CA GLU A 207 3.26 -24.91 -11.66
C GLU A 207 4.79 -24.94 -11.74
N GLU A 208 5.39 -24.07 -12.57
CA GLU A 208 6.84 -23.88 -12.68
C GLU A 208 7.41 -22.84 -11.70
N SER A 209 6.53 -22.11 -10.96
CA SER A 209 6.93 -21.07 -10.02
C SER A 209 6.99 -21.59 -8.59
N GLY A 210 8.19 -21.61 -8.01
CA GLY A 210 8.40 -21.93 -6.60
C GLY A 210 7.82 -20.86 -5.66
N ILE A 211 7.75 -19.60 -6.08
CA ILE A 211 7.09 -18.53 -5.34
C ILE A 211 5.61 -18.88 -5.16
N LEU A 212 4.90 -19.17 -6.24
CA LEU A 212 3.47 -19.46 -6.20
C LEU A 212 3.16 -20.82 -5.56
N TYR A 213 4.02 -21.82 -5.76
CA TYR A 213 3.89 -23.12 -5.10
C TYR A 213 3.93 -22.96 -3.58
N ASN A 214 4.96 -22.30 -3.05
CA ASN A 214 5.11 -22.09 -1.61
C ASN A 214 4.02 -21.15 -1.06
N ALA A 215 3.67 -20.09 -1.76
CA ALA A 215 2.56 -19.21 -1.37
C ALA A 215 1.23 -19.97 -1.29
N THR A 216 0.97 -20.89 -2.22
CA THR A 216 -0.24 -21.73 -2.22
C THR A 216 -0.26 -22.68 -1.01
N MET A 217 0.87 -23.30 -0.69
CA MET A 217 1.01 -24.16 0.49
C MET A 217 0.76 -23.36 1.78
N ILE A 218 1.37 -22.19 1.93
CA ILE A 218 1.17 -21.31 3.10
C ILE A 218 -0.29 -20.88 3.20
N ARG A 219 -0.92 -20.52 2.08
CA ARG A 219 -2.35 -20.17 2.04
C ARG A 219 -3.24 -21.33 2.49
N GLN A 220 -2.93 -22.57 2.12
CA GLN A 220 -3.70 -23.73 2.57
C GLN A 220 -3.67 -23.88 4.08
N MET A 221 -2.55 -23.57 4.74
CA MET A 221 -2.48 -23.55 6.21
C MET A 221 -3.47 -22.54 6.80
N ILE A 222 -3.58 -21.34 6.21
CA ILE A 222 -4.55 -20.32 6.62
C ILE A 222 -5.99 -20.81 6.40
N THR A 223 -6.29 -21.33 5.20
CA THR A 223 -7.65 -21.71 4.82
C THR A 223 -8.19 -22.89 5.61
N HIS A 224 -7.33 -23.84 6.00
CA HIS A 224 -7.73 -25.04 6.76
C HIS A 224 -7.52 -24.89 8.27
N ASP A 225 -7.08 -23.70 8.73
CA ASP A 225 -6.73 -23.45 10.14
C ASP A 225 -5.73 -24.48 10.70
N ASP A 226 -4.81 -24.95 9.86
CA ASP A 226 -3.79 -25.93 10.21
C ASP A 226 -2.43 -25.24 10.45
N ILE A 227 -2.39 -24.43 11.52
CA ILE A 227 -1.20 -23.67 11.93
C ILE A 227 -0.57 -24.36 13.14
N THR A 228 -0.04 -25.56 12.92
CA THR A 228 0.56 -26.38 13.99
C THR A 228 2.08 -26.39 13.99
N GLN A 229 2.71 -26.06 12.87
CA GLN A 229 4.15 -26.03 12.69
C GLN A 229 4.55 -25.00 11.63
N LEU A 230 5.81 -24.53 11.68
CA LEU A 230 6.35 -23.63 10.66
C LEU A 230 6.35 -24.31 9.28
N PRO A 231 5.95 -23.59 8.22
CA PRO A 231 5.93 -24.14 6.87
C PRO A 231 7.34 -24.53 6.39
N LYS A 232 7.44 -25.63 5.69
CA LYS A 232 8.68 -26.08 5.06
C LYS A 232 8.71 -25.62 3.61
N ILE A 233 9.69 -24.79 3.27
CA ILE A 233 9.81 -24.17 1.95
C ILE A 233 10.48 -25.09 0.96
N HIS A 234 9.90 -25.22 -0.22
CA HIS A 234 10.43 -25.99 -1.34
C HIS A 234 11.26 -25.08 -2.25
N PHE A 235 12.55 -25.38 -2.36
CA PHE A 235 13.48 -24.68 -3.26
C PHE A 235 13.82 -25.51 -4.50
N ALA A 236 13.90 -26.83 -4.34
CA ALA A 236 14.35 -27.73 -5.40
C ALA A 236 13.41 -27.74 -6.61
N GLY A 237 13.99 -27.63 -7.80
CA GLY A 237 13.25 -27.65 -9.07
C GLY A 237 12.72 -26.28 -9.53
N TYR A 238 12.88 -25.21 -8.74
CA TYR A 238 12.41 -23.88 -9.07
C TYR A 238 13.57 -22.91 -9.31
N SER A 239 13.41 -22.04 -10.31
CA SER A 239 14.42 -21.03 -10.66
C SER A 239 14.16 -19.65 -10.02
N ASP A 240 12.93 -19.40 -9.60
CA ASP A 240 12.42 -18.11 -9.11
C ASP A 240 12.46 -17.94 -7.58
N ILE A 241 12.89 -18.96 -6.84
CA ILE A 241 13.08 -18.91 -5.38
C ILE A 241 14.44 -19.47 -4.98
N LYS A 242 15.15 -18.76 -4.10
CA LYS A 242 16.48 -19.14 -3.63
C LYS A 242 16.67 -18.92 -2.14
N GLN A 243 17.38 -19.83 -1.51
CA GLN A 243 17.93 -19.60 -0.18
C GLN A 243 19.13 -18.66 -0.31
N MET A 244 19.21 -17.63 0.55
CA MET A 244 20.23 -16.60 0.50
C MET A 244 21.04 -16.59 1.80
N PRO A 245 22.23 -17.20 1.82
CA PRO A 245 23.15 -17.11 2.96
C PRO A 245 23.55 -15.64 3.21
N GLY A 246 23.66 -15.25 4.48
CA GLY A 246 24.05 -13.90 4.84
C GLY A 246 25.41 -13.47 4.28
N ALA A 247 26.34 -14.43 4.09
CA ALA A 247 27.64 -14.14 3.49
C ALA A 247 27.56 -13.71 2.01
N GLU A 248 26.54 -14.12 1.28
CA GLU A 248 26.33 -13.81 -0.15
C GLU A 248 25.38 -12.62 -0.35
N LEU A 249 24.75 -12.14 0.70
CA LEU A 249 23.66 -11.15 0.62
C LEU A 249 24.08 -9.84 -0.05
N ILE A 250 25.27 -9.33 0.29
CA ILE A 250 25.78 -8.04 -0.24
C ILE A 250 25.96 -8.14 -1.75
N GLU A 251 26.60 -9.21 -2.21
CA GLU A 251 26.86 -9.47 -3.62
C GLU A 251 25.57 -9.69 -4.41
N SER A 252 24.62 -10.42 -3.82
CA SER A 252 23.30 -10.67 -4.39
C SER A 252 22.46 -9.40 -4.50
N LEU A 253 22.46 -8.53 -3.48
CA LEU A 253 21.78 -7.24 -3.53
C LEU A 253 22.41 -6.30 -4.57
N ALA A 254 23.75 -6.25 -4.65
CA ALA A 254 24.46 -5.48 -5.68
C ALA A 254 24.08 -5.96 -7.08
N TYR A 255 24.02 -7.29 -7.29
CA TYR A 255 23.56 -7.88 -8.54
C TYR A 255 22.11 -7.45 -8.86
N SER A 256 21.19 -7.57 -7.91
CA SER A 256 19.78 -7.20 -8.11
C SER A 256 19.63 -5.72 -8.47
N TYR A 257 20.34 -4.83 -7.76
CA TYR A 257 20.30 -3.39 -8.06
C TYR A 257 20.87 -3.04 -9.43
N HIS A 258 21.85 -3.82 -9.89
CA HIS A 258 22.40 -3.64 -11.25
C HIS A 258 21.47 -4.20 -12.33
N HIS A 259 20.80 -5.33 -12.05
CA HIS A 259 20.03 -6.09 -13.04
C HIS A 259 18.61 -5.52 -13.23
N VAL A 260 17.86 -5.32 -12.14
CA VAL A 260 16.47 -4.84 -12.19
C VAL A 260 16.32 -3.41 -11.64
N GLY A 261 17.32 -2.89 -10.93
CA GLY A 261 17.33 -1.55 -10.37
C GLY A 261 16.86 -1.46 -8.91
N LEU A 262 17.11 -0.28 -8.32
CA LEU A 262 16.76 0.04 -6.93
C LEU A 262 15.23 0.08 -6.71
N ASP A 263 14.47 0.48 -7.74
CA ASP A 263 13.01 0.63 -7.62
C ASP A 263 12.29 -0.71 -7.68
N ASP A 264 12.90 -1.72 -8.31
CA ASP A 264 12.34 -3.06 -8.48
C ASP A 264 13.01 -4.13 -7.59
N THR A 265 13.80 -3.70 -6.59
CA THR A 265 14.39 -4.57 -5.57
C THR A 265 14.00 -4.08 -4.19
N ILE A 266 13.60 -5.00 -3.29
CA ILE A 266 13.25 -4.65 -1.91
C ILE A 266 13.64 -5.75 -0.92
N VAL A 267 13.94 -5.36 0.31
CA VAL A 267 14.06 -6.29 1.44
C VAL A 267 12.81 -6.16 2.31
N VAL A 268 12.13 -7.26 2.57
CA VAL A 268 10.95 -7.34 3.44
C VAL A 268 11.34 -7.95 4.78
N THR A 269 11.03 -7.27 5.87
CA THR A 269 11.43 -7.67 7.22
C THR A 269 10.23 -7.76 8.17
N LEU A 270 10.44 -8.46 9.29
CA LEU A 270 9.41 -8.64 10.32
C LEU A 270 9.21 -7.38 11.19
N SER A 271 10.24 -6.52 11.33
CA SER A 271 10.17 -5.35 12.22
C SER A 271 10.93 -4.13 11.69
N ASN A 272 10.55 -2.94 12.17
CA ASN A 272 11.26 -1.68 11.85
C ASN A 272 12.74 -1.73 12.28
N LYS A 273 13.06 -2.37 13.40
CA LYS A 273 14.45 -2.55 13.86
C LYS A 273 15.27 -3.32 12.83
N ARG A 274 14.74 -4.44 12.33
CA ARG A 274 15.39 -5.23 11.27
C ARG A 274 15.53 -4.42 9.99
N ALA A 275 14.47 -3.74 9.57
CA ALA A 275 14.50 -2.87 8.38
C ALA A 275 15.60 -1.78 8.50
N ASN A 276 15.75 -1.15 9.65
CA ASN A 276 16.80 -0.16 9.87
C ASN A 276 18.21 -0.76 9.74
N ILE A 277 18.45 -1.97 10.28
CA ILE A 277 19.74 -2.67 10.16
C ILE A 277 20.04 -2.94 8.67
N PHE A 278 19.08 -3.48 7.92
CA PHE A 278 19.25 -3.71 6.48
C PHE A 278 19.46 -2.41 5.70
N ASN A 279 18.69 -1.36 5.99
CA ASN A 279 18.84 -0.06 5.32
C ASN A 279 20.25 0.51 5.52
N GLN A 280 20.79 0.45 6.73
CA GLN A 280 22.16 0.90 7.00
C GLN A 280 23.20 0.01 6.33
N GLY A 281 23.05 -1.32 6.42
CA GLY A 281 23.94 -2.27 5.75
C GLY A 281 23.96 -2.08 4.23
N ILE A 282 22.79 -1.92 3.59
CA ILE A 282 22.66 -1.67 2.15
C ILE A 282 23.36 -0.37 1.78
N ARG A 283 23.10 0.71 2.50
CA ARG A 283 23.72 2.00 2.21
C ARG A 283 25.24 1.93 2.29
N ASN A 284 25.76 1.36 3.37
CA ASN A 284 27.19 1.35 3.62
C ASN A 284 27.95 0.32 2.76
N MET A 285 27.43 -0.92 2.66
CA MET A 285 28.16 -2.04 2.07
C MET A 285 27.84 -2.29 0.60
N VAL A 286 26.62 -1.92 0.13
CA VAL A 286 26.19 -2.17 -1.25
C VAL A 286 26.28 -0.91 -2.10
N LEU A 287 25.89 0.25 -1.52
CA LEU A 287 25.77 1.51 -2.25
C LEU A 287 26.94 2.49 -1.95
N ASP A 288 27.86 2.13 -1.07
CA ASP A 288 29.02 2.94 -0.66
C ASP A 288 28.62 4.37 -0.21
N ARG A 289 27.59 4.45 0.65
CA ARG A 289 27.04 5.71 1.18
C ARG A 289 27.27 5.82 2.67
N GLU A 290 28.29 6.57 3.04
CA GLU A 290 28.67 6.77 4.44
C GLU A 290 27.95 7.96 5.11
N GLU A 291 27.53 8.97 4.33
CA GLU A 291 26.81 10.12 4.86
C GLU A 291 25.44 9.71 5.43
N GLU A 292 24.93 10.46 6.41
CA GLU A 292 23.61 10.24 6.99
C GLU A 292 22.48 10.21 5.96
N LEU A 293 22.59 11.03 4.92
CA LEU A 293 21.67 11.08 3.78
C LEU A 293 22.42 11.54 2.53
N SER A 294 22.27 10.82 1.44
CA SER A 294 22.99 11.04 0.19
C SER A 294 22.05 11.23 -1.00
N GLN A 295 22.53 11.89 -2.04
CA GLN A 295 21.84 11.91 -3.33
C GLN A 295 21.65 10.47 -3.86
N GLY A 296 20.47 10.19 -4.40
CA GLY A 296 20.07 8.86 -4.89
C GLY A 296 19.51 7.95 -3.80
N ASP A 297 19.48 8.36 -2.51
CA ASP A 297 18.79 7.59 -1.48
C ASP A 297 17.31 7.44 -1.78
N ILE A 298 16.77 6.27 -1.44
CA ILE A 298 15.33 5.98 -1.53
C ILE A 298 14.74 6.12 -0.13
N LEU A 299 13.76 7.00 -0.02
CA LEU A 299 13.02 7.29 1.20
C LEU A 299 11.57 6.83 1.07
N MET A 300 10.92 6.61 2.20
CA MET A 300 9.50 6.38 2.33
C MET A 300 8.91 7.39 3.29
N ILE A 301 7.81 8.02 2.91
CA ILE A 301 7.00 8.85 3.79
C ILE A 301 6.35 7.96 4.85
N VAL A 302 6.47 8.32 6.12
CA VAL A 302 5.93 7.51 7.23
C VAL A 302 4.76 8.15 7.97
N LYS A 303 4.40 9.38 7.59
CA LYS A 303 3.21 10.10 8.06
C LYS A 303 2.62 10.89 6.89
N ASN A 304 1.29 10.85 6.73
CA ASN A 304 0.62 11.65 5.71
C ASN A 304 0.97 13.15 5.85
N ASN A 305 1.25 13.80 4.73
CA ASN A 305 1.60 15.22 4.70
C ASN A 305 0.83 15.96 3.59
N TYR A 306 0.12 16.99 3.99
CA TYR A 306 -0.74 17.82 3.11
C TYR A 306 -0.10 19.15 2.77
N TYR A 307 0.68 19.70 3.71
CA TYR A 307 1.24 21.04 3.66
C TYR A 307 2.05 21.30 2.38
N TRP A 308 2.97 20.41 2.04
CA TRP A 308 3.87 20.64 0.91
C TRP A 308 3.13 20.67 -0.43
N MET A 309 2.08 19.85 -0.56
CA MET A 309 1.25 19.85 -1.78
C MET A 309 0.37 21.10 -1.89
N GLU A 310 -0.06 21.66 -0.76
CA GLU A 310 -0.81 22.93 -0.74
C GLU A 310 0.09 24.12 -1.09
N GLU A 311 1.29 24.17 -0.52
CA GLU A 311 2.27 25.23 -0.82
C GLU A 311 2.65 25.19 -2.30
N GLU A 312 2.84 24.01 -2.86
CA GLU A 312 3.14 23.82 -4.27
C GLU A 312 1.99 24.32 -5.18
N ARG A 313 0.73 24.06 -4.80
CA ARG A 313 -0.44 24.59 -5.52
C ARG A 313 -0.57 26.10 -5.44
N LYS A 314 -0.23 26.69 -4.31
CA LYS A 314 -0.24 28.15 -4.12
C LYS A 314 0.85 28.83 -4.97
N SER A 315 2.01 28.19 -5.09
CA SER A 315 3.17 28.73 -5.84
C SER A 315 3.03 28.55 -7.36
N ASN A 316 2.40 27.44 -7.81
CA ASN A 316 2.30 27.04 -9.22
C ASN A 316 0.87 27.17 -9.77
N ASN A 317 0.42 28.41 -10.05
CA ASN A 317 -0.87 28.69 -10.70
C ASN A 317 -1.05 28.08 -12.12
N LYS A 318 -0.02 27.40 -12.68
CA LYS A 318 0.00 26.85 -14.05
C LYS A 318 -0.24 25.35 -14.11
N LEU A 319 -0.09 24.62 -13.02
CA LEU A 319 -0.34 23.19 -13.00
C LEU A 319 -1.84 22.94 -12.79
N GLN A 320 -2.44 22.14 -13.67
CA GLN A 320 -3.82 21.72 -13.49
C GLN A 320 -3.92 20.91 -12.20
N SER A 321 -4.97 21.12 -11.41
CA SER A 321 -5.18 20.49 -10.10
C SER A 321 -5.16 18.95 -10.14
N ASN A 322 -5.20 18.33 -11.31
CA ASN A 322 -5.17 16.89 -11.51
C ASN A 322 -3.75 16.31 -11.63
N GLU A 323 -2.74 17.13 -11.86
CA GLU A 323 -1.33 16.69 -12.06
C GLU A 323 -0.56 16.61 -10.75
N ILE A 324 -1.00 17.35 -9.71
CA ILE A 324 -0.36 17.37 -8.40
C ILE A 324 -1.11 16.44 -7.44
N PRO A 325 -0.43 15.54 -6.69
CA PRO A 325 -1.06 14.76 -5.64
C PRO A 325 -1.79 15.65 -4.62
N ALA A 326 -2.88 15.16 -4.04
CA ALA A 326 -3.60 15.93 -3.02
C ALA A 326 -2.76 16.10 -1.74
N PHE A 327 -1.99 15.08 -1.42
CA PHE A 327 -1.09 15.00 -0.29
C PHE A 327 -0.04 13.91 -0.55
N LEU A 328 0.99 13.84 0.29
CA LEU A 328 1.95 12.75 0.32
C LEU A 328 1.47 11.71 1.34
N ALA A 329 1.20 10.50 0.88
CA ALA A 329 0.66 9.45 1.72
C ALA A 329 1.75 8.69 2.49
N ASN A 330 1.38 8.17 3.66
CA ASN A 330 2.19 7.18 4.35
C ASN A 330 2.38 5.95 3.44
N GLY A 331 3.64 5.57 3.21
CA GLY A 331 4.03 4.51 2.27
C GLY A 331 4.52 5.00 0.91
N ASP A 332 4.32 6.29 0.57
CA ASP A 332 4.86 6.83 -0.68
C ASP A 332 6.39 6.81 -0.68
N ARG A 333 6.96 6.37 -1.82
CA ARG A 333 8.41 6.33 -2.00
C ARG A 333 8.89 7.59 -2.73
N ALA A 334 10.04 8.08 -2.30
CA ALA A 334 10.71 9.22 -2.91
C ALA A 334 12.21 8.95 -3.08
N LYS A 335 12.76 9.41 -4.21
CA LYS A 335 14.20 9.40 -4.48
C LYS A 335 14.77 10.77 -4.18
N VAL A 336 15.88 10.82 -3.45
CA VAL A 336 16.61 12.06 -3.18
C VAL A 336 17.38 12.46 -4.42
N LEU A 337 16.95 13.53 -5.09
CA LEU A 337 17.67 14.11 -6.23
C LEU A 337 18.81 15.01 -5.77
N LYS A 338 18.58 15.76 -4.67
CA LYS A 338 19.59 16.71 -4.14
C LYS A 338 19.36 16.96 -2.66
N VAL A 339 20.43 16.98 -1.87
CA VAL A 339 20.47 17.51 -0.51
C VAL A 339 20.96 18.95 -0.58
N ARG A 340 20.13 19.92 -0.15
CA ARG A 340 20.47 21.35 -0.26
C ARG A 340 21.03 21.91 1.01
N ARG A 341 20.31 21.78 2.12
CA ARG A 341 20.64 22.40 3.40
C ARG A 341 20.32 21.43 4.55
N ARG A 342 21.21 21.37 5.52
CA ARG A 342 20.96 20.72 6.81
C ARG A 342 20.93 21.78 7.91
N ILE A 343 20.06 21.64 8.87
CA ILE A 343 19.86 22.57 9.98
C ILE A 343 19.43 21.82 11.23
N ASP A 344 20.03 22.18 12.37
CA ASP A 344 19.64 21.73 13.70
C ASP A 344 18.82 22.84 14.34
N LEU A 345 17.55 22.58 14.60
CA LEU A 345 16.61 23.56 15.12
C LEU A 345 15.52 22.88 15.96
N TYR A 346 15.03 23.53 17.02
CA TYR A 346 13.98 23.00 17.89
C TYR A 346 14.33 21.65 18.55
N GLY A 347 15.62 21.36 18.72
CA GLY A 347 16.10 20.09 19.26
C GLY A 347 15.99 18.89 18.26
N PHE A 348 15.75 19.16 16.98
CA PHE A 348 15.67 18.18 15.91
C PHE A 348 16.57 18.56 14.73
N ARG A 349 16.86 17.56 13.88
CA ARG A 349 17.69 17.72 12.69
C ARG A 349 16.81 17.69 11.44
N PHE A 350 16.98 18.69 10.61
CA PHE A 350 16.22 18.83 9.37
C PHE A 350 17.14 18.93 8.15
N ALA A 351 16.62 18.54 7.00
CA ALA A 351 17.26 18.80 5.73
C ALA A 351 16.24 19.28 4.68
N THR A 352 16.66 20.23 3.85
CA THR A 352 15.88 20.60 2.64
C THR A 352 16.34 19.72 1.49
N LEU A 353 15.44 18.97 0.91
CA LEU A 353 15.70 18.01 -0.16
C LEU A 353 14.88 18.33 -1.40
N LEU A 354 15.50 18.10 -2.58
CA LEU A 354 14.73 17.90 -3.82
C LEU A 354 14.43 16.41 -3.93
N LEU A 355 13.15 16.05 -3.87
CA LEU A 355 12.62 14.69 -3.89
C LEU A 355 11.91 14.43 -5.22
N GLN A 356 12.04 13.23 -5.76
CA GLN A 356 11.29 12.74 -6.91
C GLN A 356 10.40 11.58 -6.47
N PHE A 357 9.13 11.62 -6.83
CA PHE A 357 8.13 10.61 -6.49
C PHE A 357 7.80 9.75 -7.71
N PRO A 358 8.38 8.54 -7.84
CA PRO A 358 8.18 7.68 -9.01
C PRO A 358 6.72 7.25 -9.19
N ASP A 359 5.96 7.12 -8.10
CA ASP A 359 4.56 6.69 -8.14
C ASP A 359 3.60 7.80 -8.58
N TYR A 360 4.09 9.05 -8.71
CA TYR A 360 3.37 10.23 -9.21
C TYR A 360 4.02 10.80 -10.48
N ASP A 361 4.26 9.95 -11.48
CA ASP A 361 4.84 10.31 -12.77
C ASP A 361 6.18 11.07 -12.66
N ASN A 362 7.03 10.65 -11.70
CA ASN A 362 8.30 11.28 -11.36
C ASN A 362 8.17 12.76 -10.93
N TYR A 363 7.06 13.11 -10.29
CA TYR A 363 6.84 14.44 -9.74
C TYR A 363 7.99 14.86 -8.83
N GLU A 364 8.51 16.06 -9.01
CA GLU A 364 9.61 16.63 -8.23
C GLU A 364 9.09 17.66 -7.23
N LEU A 365 9.55 17.57 -5.98
CA LEU A 365 9.16 18.45 -4.89
C LEU A 365 10.38 18.83 -4.06
N GLU A 366 10.52 20.12 -3.77
CA GLU A 366 11.45 20.61 -2.74
C GLU A 366 10.72 20.68 -1.38
N ALA A 367 11.20 19.92 -0.41
CA ALA A 367 10.57 19.86 0.91
C ALA A 367 11.60 19.77 2.03
N THR A 368 11.23 20.23 3.22
CA THR A 368 11.98 19.99 4.45
C THR A 368 11.61 18.61 5.00
N VAL A 369 12.62 17.81 5.32
CA VAL A 369 12.46 16.49 5.94
C VAL A 369 13.06 16.48 7.34
N LEU A 370 12.55 15.62 8.20
CA LEU A 370 13.02 15.38 9.55
C LEU A 370 13.98 14.17 9.53
N LEU A 371 15.26 14.41 9.87
CA LEU A 371 16.30 13.38 9.81
C LEU A 371 16.23 12.39 10.98
N ASP A 372 15.68 12.82 12.13
CA ASP A 372 15.61 11.97 13.34
C ASP A 372 14.72 10.73 13.14
N THR A 373 13.81 10.75 12.17
CA THR A 373 12.96 9.60 11.86
C THR A 373 13.67 8.54 11.01
N LEU A 374 14.76 8.87 10.32
CA LEU A 374 15.46 7.97 9.38
C LEU A 374 15.90 6.65 10.04
N THR A 375 16.40 6.71 11.26
CA THR A 375 16.95 5.56 12.00
C THR A 375 16.16 5.17 13.24
N SER A 376 15.08 5.90 13.54
CA SER A 376 14.19 5.59 14.66
C SER A 376 13.57 4.19 14.53
N GLU A 377 13.44 3.44 15.64
CA GLU A 377 12.68 2.18 15.65
C GLU A 377 11.16 2.42 15.66
N ALA A 378 10.71 3.60 16.13
CA ALA A 378 9.31 3.99 16.08
C ALA A 378 8.84 4.17 14.62
N PRO A 379 7.57 3.90 14.31
CA PRO A 379 7.04 4.07 12.94
C PRO A 379 7.17 5.50 12.39
N ALA A 380 6.99 6.49 13.27
CA ALA A 380 7.11 7.93 13.02
C ALA A 380 7.58 8.62 14.31
N LEU A 381 7.56 9.96 14.40
CA LEU A 381 7.77 10.64 15.68
C LEU A 381 6.78 10.13 16.73
N THR A 382 7.27 9.92 17.96
CA THR A 382 6.39 9.61 19.10
C THR A 382 5.54 10.82 19.46
N HIS A 383 4.47 10.60 20.21
CA HIS A 383 3.61 11.71 20.68
C HIS A 383 4.42 12.75 21.48
N GLU A 384 5.28 12.28 22.36
CA GLU A 384 6.17 13.15 23.17
C GLU A 384 7.09 14.01 22.29
N GLN A 385 7.69 13.41 21.26
CA GLN A 385 8.54 14.14 20.33
C GLN A 385 7.73 15.16 19.49
N GLN A 386 6.50 14.82 19.12
CA GLN A 386 5.61 15.76 18.40
C GLN A 386 5.20 16.94 19.27
N GLU A 387 4.87 16.69 20.54
CA GLU A 387 4.57 17.76 21.52
C GLU A 387 5.82 18.62 21.79
N GLN A 388 7.00 18.01 21.93
CA GLN A 388 8.25 18.74 22.09
C GLN A 388 8.50 19.68 20.90
N LEU A 389 8.39 19.17 19.68
CA LEU A 389 8.55 19.98 18.46
C LEU A 389 7.53 21.13 18.40
N PHE A 390 6.26 20.84 18.74
CA PHE A 390 5.22 21.83 18.77
C PHE A 390 5.53 22.96 19.75
N HIS A 391 5.90 22.64 21.00
CA HIS A 391 6.20 23.64 22.02
C HIS A 391 7.41 24.48 21.67
N GLN A 392 8.45 23.88 21.13
CA GLN A 392 9.66 24.61 20.71
C GLN A 392 9.35 25.59 19.56
N ILE A 393 8.49 25.20 18.61
CA ILE A 393 8.07 26.10 17.55
C ILE A 393 7.11 27.17 18.09
N GLU A 394 6.22 26.84 19.04
CA GLU A 394 5.29 27.80 19.66
C GLU A 394 6.02 28.97 20.33
N GLU A 395 7.23 28.73 20.85
CA GLU A 395 8.05 29.79 21.47
C GLU A 395 8.38 30.91 20.48
N ASP A 396 8.59 30.63 19.20
CA ASP A 396 8.87 31.64 18.18
C ASP A 396 7.65 32.51 17.82
N TYR A 397 6.45 32.10 18.23
CA TYR A 397 5.19 32.79 17.91
C TYR A 397 4.50 33.36 19.13
N GLN A 398 5.18 33.50 20.29
CA GLN A 398 4.61 34.04 21.53
C GLN A 398 4.14 35.49 21.40
N ASP A 399 4.75 36.25 20.49
CA ASP A 399 4.37 37.66 20.22
C ASP A 399 2.99 37.79 19.54
N ILE A 400 2.39 36.71 19.06
CA ILE A 400 1.06 36.69 18.49
C ILE A 400 0.02 36.56 19.64
N PRO A 401 -0.76 37.62 19.97
CA PRO A 401 -1.61 37.63 21.16
C PRO A 401 -2.76 36.63 21.09
N LEU A 402 -3.38 36.46 19.90
CA LEU A 402 -4.51 35.56 19.70
C LEU A 402 -4.05 34.11 19.46
N LYS A 403 -4.50 33.22 20.34
CA LYS A 403 -4.16 31.78 20.25
C LYS A 403 -4.52 31.19 18.89
N THR A 404 -5.63 31.59 18.29
CA THR A 404 -6.07 31.16 16.96
C THR A 404 -5.09 31.54 15.86
N ASP A 405 -4.58 32.77 15.90
CA ASP A 405 -3.64 33.28 14.90
C ASP A 405 -2.26 32.68 15.09
N ARG A 406 -1.82 32.47 16.34
CA ARG A 406 -0.59 31.77 16.69
C ARG A 406 -0.63 30.34 16.18
N MET A 407 -1.71 29.60 16.41
CA MET A 407 -1.91 28.25 15.90
C MET A 407 -1.87 28.20 14.37
N LYS A 408 -2.45 29.21 13.70
CA LYS A 408 -2.40 29.32 12.25
C LYS A 408 -0.98 29.53 11.74
N ALA A 409 -0.19 30.38 12.42
CA ALA A 409 1.22 30.61 12.06
C ALA A 409 2.09 29.34 12.25
N ILE A 410 1.93 28.63 13.37
CA ILE A 410 2.64 27.36 13.62
C ILE A 410 2.37 26.34 12.50
N ARG A 411 1.12 26.23 12.05
CA ARG A 411 0.74 25.32 10.97
C ARG A 411 1.29 25.69 9.61
N GLN A 412 1.64 26.95 9.40
CA GLN A 412 2.32 27.39 8.19
C GLN A 412 3.85 27.28 8.31
N ASN A 413 4.35 26.82 9.45
CA ASN A 413 5.78 26.63 9.65
C ASN A 413 6.28 25.36 8.93
N GLN A 414 7.31 25.49 8.09
CA GLN A 414 7.86 24.40 7.31
C GLN A 414 8.49 23.28 8.15
N PHE A 415 9.01 23.61 9.36
CA PHE A 415 9.62 22.63 10.26
C PHE A 415 8.56 21.82 11.01
N PHE A 416 7.44 22.47 11.38
CA PHE A 416 6.28 21.77 11.92
C PHE A 416 5.72 20.74 10.94
N ASN A 417 5.76 21.09 9.65
CA ASN A 417 5.28 20.26 8.55
C ASN A 417 6.39 19.45 7.85
N ALA A 418 7.57 19.33 8.48
CA ALA A 418 8.65 18.55 7.89
C ALA A 418 8.21 17.11 7.62
N LEU A 419 8.58 16.59 6.46
CA LEU A 419 8.27 15.22 6.07
C LEU A 419 8.97 14.24 7.02
N GLN A 420 8.21 13.36 7.62
CA GLN A 420 8.75 12.25 8.40
C GLN A 420 9.06 11.10 7.44
N VAL A 421 10.32 10.69 7.40
CA VAL A 421 10.82 9.77 6.38
C VAL A 421 11.69 8.66 6.98
N LYS A 422 11.72 7.50 6.31
CA LYS A 422 12.66 6.40 6.57
C LYS A 422 13.33 5.99 5.28
N PHE A 423 14.48 5.31 5.37
CA PHE A 423 15.04 4.63 4.21
C PHE A 423 14.11 3.50 3.75
N ALA A 424 14.05 3.26 2.44
CA ALA A 424 13.11 2.34 1.81
C ALA A 424 13.76 1.25 0.95
N TYR A 425 14.99 0.87 1.25
CA TYR A 425 15.63 -0.33 0.69
C TYR A 425 15.13 -1.59 1.38
N ALA A 426 14.88 -1.48 2.69
CA ALA A 426 14.26 -2.50 3.51
C ALA A 426 13.06 -1.91 4.25
N VAL A 427 11.95 -2.61 4.26
CA VAL A 427 10.70 -2.17 4.88
C VAL A 427 10.02 -3.33 5.61
N THR A 428 9.08 -3.03 6.51
CA THR A 428 8.23 -4.08 7.08
C THR A 428 7.23 -4.59 6.04
N CYS A 429 6.74 -5.82 6.21
CA CYS A 429 5.78 -6.42 5.30
C CYS A 429 4.50 -5.58 5.15
N HIS A 430 3.99 -4.98 6.23
CA HIS A 430 2.85 -4.05 6.16
C HIS A 430 3.09 -2.87 5.23
N LYS A 431 4.34 -2.37 5.18
CA LYS A 431 4.72 -1.28 4.28
C LYS A 431 4.95 -1.75 2.84
N ALA A 432 5.19 -3.04 2.65
CA ALA A 432 5.30 -3.66 1.33
C ALA A 432 3.94 -4.07 0.73
N GLN A 433 2.86 -4.07 1.51
CA GLN A 433 1.53 -4.39 0.99
C GLN A 433 1.11 -3.46 -0.15
N GLY A 434 0.40 -4.01 -1.13
CA GLY A 434 -0.03 -3.31 -2.34
C GLY A 434 1.12 -3.00 -3.33
N GLY A 435 2.38 -3.31 -2.99
CA GLY A 435 3.53 -3.22 -3.88
C GLY A 435 3.92 -4.57 -4.46
N GLN A 436 4.62 -4.53 -5.59
CA GLN A 436 5.26 -5.69 -6.22
C GLN A 436 6.64 -5.27 -6.72
N TRP A 437 7.59 -6.19 -6.67
CA TRP A 437 8.98 -5.96 -7.08
C TRP A 437 9.51 -7.17 -7.84
N ALA A 438 10.39 -6.94 -8.79
CA ALA A 438 11.04 -8.01 -9.54
C ALA A 438 11.86 -8.93 -8.59
N HIS A 439 12.67 -8.32 -7.71
CA HIS A 439 13.49 -9.05 -6.75
C HIS A 439 13.10 -8.70 -5.31
N VAL A 440 12.73 -9.71 -4.53
CA VAL A 440 12.34 -9.55 -3.13
C VAL A 440 13.23 -10.44 -2.24
N TYR A 441 13.82 -9.82 -1.22
CA TYR A 441 14.57 -10.49 -0.18
C TYR A 441 13.74 -10.54 1.09
N VAL A 442 13.46 -11.71 1.63
CA VAL A 442 12.63 -11.88 2.84
C VAL A 442 13.52 -12.28 4.01
N ASP A 443 13.51 -11.47 5.05
CA ASP A 443 14.18 -11.74 6.31
C ASP A 443 13.14 -11.91 7.43
N GLN A 444 12.92 -13.15 7.86
CA GLN A 444 12.04 -13.46 8.99
C GLN A 444 12.71 -13.24 10.36
N GLY A 445 14.04 -13.03 10.38
CA GLY A 445 14.79 -12.99 11.63
C GLY A 445 14.88 -14.36 12.30
N TYR A 446 14.94 -14.36 13.64
CA TYR A 446 14.90 -15.58 14.42
C TYR A 446 13.44 -16.00 14.65
N MET A 447 13.09 -17.21 14.22
CA MET A 447 11.75 -17.74 14.30
C MET A 447 11.78 -19.21 14.70
N THR A 448 11.00 -19.58 15.72
CA THR A 448 10.84 -20.95 16.23
C THR A 448 9.36 -21.35 16.23
N ASP A 449 9.08 -22.65 16.37
CA ASP A 449 7.70 -23.15 16.40
C ASP A 449 6.88 -22.53 17.55
N ASP A 450 7.52 -22.21 18.69
CA ASP A 450 6.83 -21.58 19.83
C ASP A 450 6.42 -20.12 19.56
N MET A 451 6.95 -19.50 18.53
CA MET A 451 6.62 -18.13 18.10
C MET A 451 5.59 -18.11 16.98
N LEU A 452 5.17 -19.30 16.51
CA LEU A 452 4.19 -19.44 15.46
C LEU A 452 2.82 -18.93 15.92
N ASN A 453 2.23 -18.09 15.08
CA ASN A 453 0.87 -17.57 15.24
C ASN A 453 0.24 -17.29 13.87
N PRO A 454 -1.09 -17.09 13.77
CA PRO A 454 -1.75 -16.79 12.51
C PRO A 454 -1.18 -15.57 11.79
N ASP A 455 -0.86 -14.49 12.53
CA ASP A 455 -0.31 -13.25 11.95
C ASP A 455 1.01 -13.49 11.21
N TYR A 456 1.85 -14.40 11.75
CA TYR A 456 3.10 -14.75 11.09
C TYR A 456 2.86 -15.48 9.76
N ILE A 457 1.87 -16.35 9.68
CA ILE A 457 1.56 -17.08 8.44
C ILE A 457 0.99 -16.13 7.39
N HIS A 458 0.12 -15.19 7.77
CA HIS A 458 -0.34 -14.11 6.89
C HIS A 458 0.81 -13.21 6.45
N TRP A 459 1.74 -12.90 7.37
CA TRP A 459 2.94 -12.15 7.09
C TRP A 459 3.81 -12.85 6.03
N LEU A 460 4.05 -14.15 6.21
CA LEU A 460 4.86 -14.95 5.32
C LEU A 460 4.25 -15.03 3.91
N TYR A 461 2.95 -15.34 3.83
CA TYR A 461 2.22 -15.34 2.58
C TYR A 461 2.31 -13.98 1.87
N THR A 462 2.08 -12.89 2.62
CA THR A 462 2.15 -11.54 2.06
C THR A 462 3.54 -11.22 1.54
N ALA A 463 4.60 -11.54 2.31
CA ALA A 463 5.97 -11.31 1.91
C ALA A 463 6.35 -12.06 0.62
N PHE A 464 5.97 -13.34 0.51
CA PHE A 464 6.25 -14.17 -0.66
C PHE A 464 5.58 -13.61 -1.92
N THR A 465 4.35 -13.18 -1.81
CA THR A 465 3.55 -12.68 -2.93
C THR A 465 3.93 -11.28 -3.41
N ARG A 466 4.98 -10.67 -2.82
CA ARG A 466 5.52 -9.37 -3.30
C ARG A 466 6.47 -9.56 -4.48
N ALA A 467 7.08 -10.73 -4.64
CA ALA A 467 8.02 -11.01 -5.71
C ALA A 467 7.30 -11.35 -7.02
N THR A 468 7.78 -10.78 -8.13
CA THR A 468 7.27 -11.09 -9.47
C THR A 468 8.24 -11.92 -10.31
N GLU A 469 9.56 -11.90 -10.02
CA GLU A 469 10.58 -12.63 -10.75
C GLU A 469 11.42 -13.52 -9.83
N MET A 470 11.97 -12.95 -8.74
CA MET A 470 12.89 -13.66 -7.86
C MET A 470 12.58 -13.42 -6.39
N LEU A 471 12.49 -14.48 -5.62
CA LEU A 471 12.35 -14.49 -4.17
C LEU A 471 13.60 -15.07 -3.53
N TYR A 472 14.23 -14.28 -2.66
CA TYR A 472 15.40 -14.69 -1.89
C TYR A 472 15.05 -14.77 -0.40
N LEU A 473 15.24 -15.94 0.22
CA LEU A 473 14.98 -16.14 1.64
C LEU A 473 16.29 -16.05 2.42
N VAL A 474 16.45 -14.95 3.16
CA VAL A 474 17.70 -14.59 3.84
C VAL A 474 17.89 -15.42 5.11
N ASN A 475 19.02 -16.12 5.21
CA ASN A 475 19.39 -16.96 6.36
C ASN A 475 18.25 -17.92 6.79
N TRP A 476 17.57 -18.52 5.82
CA TRP A 476 16.44 -19.39 6.10
C TRP A 476 16.91 -20.67 6.78
N PRO A 477 16.31 -21.11 7.91
CA PRO A 477 16.74 -22.28 8.65
C PRO A 477 16.52 -23.59 7.85
N GLU A 478 17.48 -24.51 7.93
CA GLU A 478 17.34 -25.83 7.30
C GLU A 478 16.12 -26.61 7.81
N THR A 479 15.74 -26.42 9.07
CA THR A 479 14.55 -27.03 9.68
C THR A 479 13.24 -26.60 9.02
N GLN A 480 13.23 -25.43 8.35
CA GLN A 480 12.10 -24.87 7.60
C GLN A 480 12.26 -25.05 6.09
N THR A 481 13.09 -25.98 5.65
CA THR A 481 13.26 -26.33 4.24
C THR A 481 12.90 -27.79 4.03
N VAL A 482 12.38 -28.10 2.85
CA VAL A 482 12.19 -29.48 2.41
C VAL A 482 13.56 -30.01 1.99
N GLN A 483 14.05 -31.03 2.68
CA GLN A 483 15.27 -31.73 2.28
C GLN A 483 14.98 -32.55 1.01
N CYS A 484 15.85 -32.43 0.01
CA CYS A 484 15.79 -33.22 -1.22
C CYS A 484 16.09 -34.70 -0.97
#